data_77952e4cf1fa4d844dca29616af8a77f
#
_entry.id   77952e4cf1fa4d844dca29616af8a77f
#
_cell.length_a   1.000
_cell.length_b   1.000
_cell.length_c   1.000
_cell.angle_alpha   90.00
_cell.angle_beta   90.00
_cell.angle_gamma   90.00
#
_symmetry.space_group_name_H-M   'P 1'
#
loop_
_entity.id
_entity.type
_entity.pdbx_description
1 polymer ?
#
loop_
_entity_poly.entity_id
_entity_poly.type
_entity_poly.pdbx_seq_one_letter_code
_entity_poly.pdbx_strand_id
1 'polypeptide(L)'
;MWYLEGTSFIELLQFENFTYLKFGVGVEIGILYAFIALLLMNAPVFDKLPVRVETMVKNMKLSVWDCVFLSICAGVGEELLFRSGVQFYLGPLLTSVIFVAVHGYLNPFNWRMSIYGLIVLPFILMISYGFEEFGLWFAIGAHLSYDLVLFLSMSTKFNKD
;
A
#
# COMPACT_ATOMS: atom_id res chain seq x y z
N MET A 1 13.48 -11.88 11.86
CA MET A 1 12.74 -13.16 11.90
C MET A 1 13.59 -14.31 11.40
N TRP A 2 13.95 -14.42 10.12
CA TRP A 2 14.74 -15.57 9.63
C TRP A 2 16.03 -15.81 10.46
N TYR A 3 16.79 -14.76 10.73
CA TYR A 3 18.05 -14.88 11.51
C TYR A 3 17.84 -14.95 13.02
N LEU A 4 16.79 -14.32 13.54
CA LEU A 4 16.53 -14.24 14.98
C LEU A 4 15.68 -15.40 15.51
N GLU A 5 14.79 -15.95 14.70
CA GLU A 5 13.79 -16.95 15.14
C GLU A 5 13.84 -18.26 14.35
N GLY A 6 14.76 -18.38 13.37
CA GLY A 6 14.91 -19.59 12.56
C GLY A 6 13.76 -19.85 11.57
N THR A 7 12.83 -18.90 11.39
CA THR A 7 11.67 -19.01 10.50
C THR A 7 12.13 -18.99 9.03
N SER A 8 11.75 -19.99 8.24
CA SER A 8 12.07 -20.03 6.82
C SER A 8 11.31 -18.96 6.02
N PHE A 9 11.85 -18.56 4.86
CA PHE A 9 11.16 -17.61 3.96
C PHE A 9 9.80 -18.13 3.49
N ILE A 10 9.68 -19.45 3.29
CA ILE A 10 8.44 -20.10 2.87
C ILE A 10 7.38 -20.03 3.98
N GLU A 11 7.78 -20.21 5.23
CA GLU A 11 6.88 -20.06 6.39
C GLU A 11 6.39 -18.61 6.52
N LEU A 12 7.26 -17.61 6.25
CA LEU A 12 6.87 -16.20 6.27
C LEU A 12 5.78 -15.89 5.23
N LEU A 13 5.79 -16.57 4.09
CA LEU A 13 4.77 -16.41 3.05
C LEU A 13 3.40 -16.99 3.43
N GLN A 14 3.31 -17.81 4.48
CA GLN A 14 2.05 -18.36 5.00
C GLN A 14 1.17 -19.02 3.91
N PHE A 15 1.77 -19.74 2.95
CA PHE A 15 1.02 -20.38 1.87
C PHE A 15 -0.06 -21.34 2.37
N GLU A 16 0.13 -21.98 3.52
CA GLU A 16 -0.85 -22.88 4.15
C GLU A 16 -2.15 -22.14 4.52
N ASN A 17 -2.06 -20.84 4.77
CA ASN A 17 -3.19 -19.97 5.13
C ASN A 17 -3.82 -19.28 3.92
N PHE A 18 -3.32 -19.54 2.69
CA PHE A 18 -3.86 -18.96 1.48
C PHE A 18 -5.27 -19.48 1.22
N THR A 19 -6.20 -18.57 1.02
CA THR A 19 -7.53 -18.85 0.47
C THR A 19 -7.90 -17.78 -0.54
N TYR A 20 -8.51 -18.21 -1.65
CA TYR A 20 -9.00 -17.29 -2.68
C TYR A 20 -9.97 -16.25 -2.12
N LEU A 21 -10.77 -16.63 -1.12
CA LEU A 21 -11.72 -15.73 -0.47
C LEU A 21 -11.00 -14.59 0.26
N LYS A 22 -10.03 -14.90 1.12
CA LYS A 22 -9.28 -13.89 1.88
C LYS A 22 -8.51 -12.95 0.97
N PHE A 23 -7.84 -13.49 -0.05
CA PHE A 23 -7.15 -12.70 -1.05
C PHE A 23 -8.12 -11.82 -1.84
N GLY A 24 -9.25 -12.36 -2.30
CA GLY A 24 -10.29 -11.63 -3.04
C GLY A 24 -10.89 -10.48 -2.23
N VAL A 25 -11.23 -10.71 -0.94
CA VAL A 25 -11.71 -9.65 -0.04
C VAL A 25 -10.65 -8.55 0.11
N GLY A 26 -9.38 -8.91 0.24
CA GLY A 26 -8.29 -7.93 0.23
C GLY A 26 -8.29 -7.09 -1.04
N VAL A 27 -8.35 -7.74 -2.21
CA VAL A 27 -8.38 -7.06 -3.51
C VAL A 27 -9.56 -6.09 -3.62
N GLU A 28 -10.76 -6.50 -3.23
CA GLU A 28 -11.95 -5.64 -3.26
C GLU A 28 -11.78 -4.41 -2.38
N ILE A 29 -11.27 -4.58 -1.16
CA ILE A 29 -11.01 -3.49 -0.21
C ILE A 29 -9.95 -2.54 -0.77
N GLY A 30 -8.86 -3.05 -1.36
CA GLY A 30 -7.82 -2.24 -1.96
C GLY A 30 -8.34 -1.40 -3.13
N ILE A 31 -9.11 -1.99 -4.04
CA ILE A 31 -9.75 -1.27 -5.15
C ILE A 31 -10.68 -0.18 -4.62
N LEU A 32 -11.57 -0.53 -3.69
CA LEU A 32 -12.53 0.43 -3.12
C LEU A 32 -11.81 1.61 -2.47
N TYR A 33 -10.78 1.33 -1.67
CA TYR A 33 -10.04 2.39 -1.01
C TYR A 33 -9.21 3.24 -1.98
N ALA A 34 -8.68 2.65 -3.06
CA ALA A 34 -8.00 3.40 -4.10
C ALA A 34 -8.93 4.44 -4.76
N PHE A 35 -10.18 4.08 -5.05
CA PHE A 35 -11.17 5.04 -5.55
C PHE A 35 -11.48 6.15 -4.54
N ILE A 36 -11.62 5.81 -3.25
CA ILE A 36 -11.81 6.81 -2.18
C ILE A 36 -10.59 7.74 -2.12
N ALA A 37 -9.38 7.21 -2.14
CA ALA A 37 -8.16 7.99 -2.14
C ALA A 37 -8.08 8.94 -3.36
N LEU A 38 -8.39 8.43 -4.57
CA LEU A 38 -8.41 9.24 -5.78
C LEU A 38 -9.46 10.37 -5.72
N LEU A 39 -10.63 10.11 -5.15
CA LEU A 39 -11.67 11.14 -4.94
C LEU A 39 -11.17 12.22 -3.97
N LEU A 40 -10.57 11.82 -2.85
CA LEU A 40 -10.03 12.75 -1.85
C LEU A 40 -8.86 13.56 -2.43
N MET A 41 -7.94 12.92 -3.13
CA MET A 41 -6.80 13.58 -3.76
C MET A 41 -7.21 14.62 -4.83
N ASN A 42 -8.32 14.40 -5.53
CA ASN A 42 -8.84 15.32 -6.53
C ASN A 42 -9.86 16.34 -5.96
N ALA A 43 -10.15 16.29 -4.66
CA ALA A 43 -11.09 17.20 -4.05
C ALA A 43 -10.59 18.67 -4.09
N PRO A 44 -11.42 19.66 -4.46
CA PRO A 44 -11.03 21.06 -4.57
C PRO A 44 -10.42 21.65 -3.28
N VAL A 45 -10.85 21.13 -2.11
CA VAL A 45 -10.36 21.55 -0.80
C VAL A 45 -8.87 21.31 -0.62
N PHE A 46 -8.30 20.31 -1.29
CA PHE A 46 -6.90 19.92 -1.14
C PHE A 46 -5.97 20.51 -2.20
N ASP A 47 -6.50 21.32 -3.11
CA ASP A 47 -5.73 22.03 -4.15
C ASP A 47 -4.70 21.11 -4.83
N LYS A 48 -5.20 20.02 -5.44
CA LYS A 48 -4.42 18.98 -6.14
C LYS A 48 -3.28 18.38 -5.33
N LEU A 49 -3.62 17.55 -4.35
CA LEU A 49 -2.68 16.64 -3.68
C LEU A 49 -2.45 15.39 -4.55
N PRO A 50 -1.28 14.83 -4.57
CA PRO A 50 0.06 15.35 -4.29
C PRO A 50 0.85 15.56 -5.59
N VAL A 51 1.03 16.75 -6.04
CA VAL A 51 1.81 17.11 -7.25
C VAL A 51 3.15 16.35 -7.34
N ARG A 52 3.79 16.08 -6.19
CA ARG A 52 5.10 15.42 -6.18
C ARG A 52 5.02 13.93 -6.53
N VAL A 53 4.07 13.18 -5.96
CA VAL A 53 3.91 11.74 -6.24
C VAL A 53 3.44 11.55 -7.68
N GLU A 54 2.46 12.31 -8.13
CA GLU A 54 2.01 12.29 -9.53
C GLU A 54 3.16 12.62 -10.49
N THR A 55 3.96 13.64 -10.18
CA THR A 55 5.12 14.03 -11.02
C THR A 55 6.18 12.92 -11.06
N MET A 56 6.42 12.25 -9.93
CA MET A 56 7.36 11.12 -9.90
C MET A 56 6.87 9.97 -10.77
N VAL A 57 5.61 9.55 -10.61
CA VAL A 57 5.02 8.47 -11.42
C VAL A 57 5.01 8.84 -12.91
N LYS A 58 4.66 10.09 -13.24
CA LYS A 58 4.72 10.61 -14.62
C LYS A 58 6.11 10.49 -15.23
N ASN A 59 7.13 10.90 -14.48
CA ASN A 59 8.51 10.88 -14.95
C ASN A 59 9.04 9.46 -15.18
N MET A 60 8.48 8.46 -14.51
CA MET A 60 8.83 7.05 -14.70
C MET A 60 8.30 6.50 -16.03
N LYS A 61 7.32 7.13 -16.68
CA LYS A 61 6.73 6.71 -17.97
C LYS A 61 6.32 5.24 -17.97
N LEU A 62 5.65 4.81 -16.92
CA LEU A 62 5.28 3.43 -16.69
C LEU A 62 4.32 2.91 -17.77
N SER A 63 4.64 1.74 -18.32
CA SER A 63 3.69 0.93 -19.07
C SER A 63 2.71 0.23 -18.12
N VAL A 64 1.63 -0.32 -18.67
CA VAL A 64 0.67 -1.12 -17.87
C VAL A 64 1.37 -2.29 -17.18
N TRP A 65 2.32 -2.93 -17.86
CA TRP A 65 3.07 -4.05 -17.29
C TRP A 65 4.01 -3.61 -16.16
N ASP A 66 4.61 -2.42 -16.27
CA ASP A 66 5.40 -1.84 -15.18
C ASP A 66 4.53 -1.56 -13.96
N CYS A 67 3.33 -1.01 -14.16
CA CYS A 67 2.36 -0.80 -13.06
C CYS A 67 2.03 -2.12 -12.36
N VAL A 68 1.71 -3.17 -13.11
CA VAL A 68 1.41 -4.50 -12.55
C VAL A 68 2.61 -5.05 -11.78
N PHE A 69 3.80 -5.00 -12.38
CA PHE A 69 5.02 -5.52 -11.75
C PHE A 69 5.37 -4.78 -10.46
N LEU A 70 5.33 -3.45 -10.48
CA LEU A 70 5.62 -2.63 -9.30
C LEU A 70 4.59 -2.88 -8.18
N SER A 71 3.31 -2.98 -8.52
CA SER A 71 2.25 -3.27 -7.54
C SER A 71 2.42 -4.66 -6.91
N ILE A 72 2.86 -5.66 -7.68
CA ILE A 72 3.19 -6.99 -7.13
C ILE A 72 4.40 -6.90 -6.19
N CYS A 73 5.47 -6.21 -6.62
CA CYS A 73 6.68 -6.06 -5.81
C CYS A 73 6.40 -5.33 -4.50
N ALA A 74 5.63 -4.22 -4.55
CA ALA A 74 5.23 -3.47 -3.36
C ALA A 74 4.33 -4.33 -2.46
N GLY A 75 3.21 -4.83 -2.99
CA GLY A 75 2.24 -5.60 -2.22
C GLY A 75 2.83 -6.85 -1.56
N VAL A 76 3.73 -7.57 -2.24
CA VAL A 76 4.38 -8.75 -1.64
C VAL A 76 5.53 -8.35 -0.71
N GLY A 77 6.45 -7.51 -1.19
CA GLY A 77 7.68 -7.17 -0.47
C GLY A 77 7.42 -6.36 0.80
N GLU A 78 6.57 -5.36 0.69
CA GLU A 78 6.26 -4.50 1.84
C GLU A 78 5.39 -5.20 2.87
N GLU A 79 4.40 -6.00 2.45
CA GLU A 79 3.58 -6.73 3.41
C GLU A 79 4.37 -7.84 4.12
N LEU A 80 5.31 -8.51 3.45
CA LEU A 80 6.24 -9.41 4.12
C LEU A 80 7.09 -8.68 5.15
N LEU A 81 7.67 -7.53 4.79
CA LEU A 81 8.50 -6.77 5.70
C LEU A 81 7.70 -6.22 6.89
N PHE A 82 6.58 -5.56 6.60
CA PHE A 82 5.84 -4.84 7.63
C PHE A 82 4.92 -5.76 8.42
N ARG A 83 4.17 -6.68 7.80
CA ARG A 83 3.22 -7.53 8.52
C ARG A 83 3.90 -8.73 9.18
N SER A 84 4.65 -9.50 8.39
CA SER A 84 5.34 -10.67 8.96
C SER A 84 6.59 -10.30 9.78
N GLY A 85 7.18 -9.12 9.53
CA GLY A 85 8.38 -8.64 10.21
C GLY A 85 8.08 -7.64 11.33
N VAL A 86 7.88 -6.38 10.97
CA VAL A 86 7.81 -5.25 11.92
C VAL A 86 6.61 -5.33 12.84
N GLN A 87 5.43 -5.69 12.32
CA GLN A 87 4.19 -5.74 13.10
C GLN A 87 4.22 -6.79 14.21
N PHE A 88 4.95 -7.88 14.00
CA PHE A 88 5.14 -8.90 15.04
C PHE A 88 5.72 -8.31 16.33
N TYR A 89 6.63 -7.34 16.22
CA TYR A 89 7.29 -6.72 17.39
C TYR A 89 6.58 -5.47 17.89
N LEU A 90 6.00 -4.67 16.99
CA LEU A 90 5.50 -3.32 17.31
C LEU A 90 3.97 -3.22 17.34
N GLY A 91 3.28 -4.27 16.91
CA GLY A 91 1.82 -4.26 16.77
C GLY A 91 1.32 -3.41 15.60
N PRO A 92 0.02 -3.49 15.28
CA PRO A 92 -0.55 -2.92 14.06
C PRO A 92 -0.50 -1.40 14.01
N LEU A 93 -0.80 -0.72 15.12
CA LEU A 93 -0.86 0.74 15.16
C LEU A 93 0.50 1.39 14.89
N LEU A 94 1.54 0.98 15.64
CA LEU A 94 2.86 1.59 15.51
C LEU A 94 3.49 1.24 14.18
N THR A 95 3.32 0.01 13.69
CA THR A 95 3.78 -0.40 12.36
C THR A 95 3.15 0.43 11.26
N SER A 96 1.86 0.73 11.35
CA SER A 96 1.17 1.57 10.36
C SER A 96 1.70 3.00 10.34
N VAL A 97 1.95 3.59 11.50
CA VAL A 97 2.54 4.93 11.59
C VAL A 97 3.97 4.94 11.01
N ILE A 98 4.78 3.93 11.35
CA ILE A 98 6.14 3.78 10.81
C ILE A 98 6.10 3.62 9.29
N PHE A 99 5.20 2.78 8.78
CA PHE A 99 5.01 2.59 7.34
C PHE A 99 4.80 3.93 6.62
N VAL A 100 3.83 4.72 7.07
CA VAL A 100 3.52 6.02 6.46
C VAL A 100 4.67 7.02 6.63
N ALA A 101 5.39 6.96 7.75
CA ALA A 101 6.53 7.83 8.03
C ALA A 101 7.74 7.53 7.13
N VAL A 102 8.12 6.27 6.96
CA VAL A 102 9.30 5.90 6.12
C VAL A 102 9.06 6.18 4.64
N HIS A 103 7.80 6.18 4.18
CA HIS A 103 7.44 6.63 2.83
C HIS A 103 7.51 8.16 2.65
N GLY A 104 7.83 8.90 3.72
CA GLY A 104 7.94 10.35 3.69
C GLY A 104 6.58 11.07 3.63
N TYR A 105 5.48 10.37 3.91
CA TYR A 105 4.14 10.94 3.90
C TYR A 105 3.82 11.70 5.19
N LEU A 106 4.52 11.46 6.29
CA LEU A 106 4.45 12.28 7.50
C LEU A 106 5.62 13.27 7.49
N ASN A 107 5.48 14.36 6.72
CA ASN A 107 6.52 15.35 6.54
C ASN A 107 6.12 16.69 7.18
N PRO A 108 6.72 17.08 8.31
CA PRO A 108 6.36 18.33 9.00
C PRO A 108 6.69 19.59 8.18
N PHE A 109 7.60 19.49 7.20
CA PHE A 109 7.99 20.60 6.33
C PHE A 109 7.14 20.68 5.05
N ASN A 110 6.28 19.69 4.81
CA ASN A 110 5.39 19.66 3.64
C ASN A 110 4.00 19.17 4.06
N TRP A 111 3.15 20.11 4.49
CA TRP A 111 1.81 19.80 4.97
C TRP A 111 0.93 19.05 3.94
N ARG A 112 1.14 19.31 2.63
CA ARG A 112 0.42 18.58 1.56
C ARG A 112 0.77 17.09 1.57
N MET A 113 2.04 16.75 1.73
CA MET A 113 2.45 15.35 1.89
C MET A 113 1.87 14.73 3.16
N SER A 114 1.79 15.48 4.25
CA SER A 114 1.21 15.00 5.50
C SER A 114 -0.30 14.75 5.39
N ILE A 115 -1.04 15.57 4.64
CA ILE A 115 -2.45 15.29 4.34
C ILE A 115 -2.58 14.00 3.51
N TYR A 116 -1.73 13.79 2.51
CA TYR A 116 -1.71 12.53 1.80
C TYR A 116 -1.43 11.34 2.73
N GLY A 117 -0.48 11.50 3.64
CA GLY A 117 -0.24 10.52 4.71
C GLY A 117 -1.48 10.23 5.56
N LEU A 118 -2.28 11.25 5.88
CA LEU A 118 -3.55 11.08 6.60
C LEU A 118 -4.63 10.36 5.77
N ILE A 119 -4.57 10.44 4.45
CA ILE A 119 -5.44 9.65 3.56
C ILE A 119 -4.97 8.20 3.51
N VAL A 120 -3.66 7.96 3.47
CA VAL A 120 -3.08 6.61 3.37
C VAL A 120 -3.14 5.86 4.70
N LEU A 121 -2.93 6.55 5.83
CA LEU A 121 -2.85 5.92 7.15
C LEU A 121 -4.06 5.04 7.53
N PRO A 122 -5.31 5.45 7.32
CA PRO A 122 -6.46 4.58 7.61
C PRO A 122 -6.45 3.29 6.79
N PHE A 123 -6.00 3.34 5.55
CA PHE A 123 -5.85 2.15 4.71
C PHE A 123 -4.79 1.21 5.26
N ILE A 124 -3.62 1.74 5.63
CA ILE A 124 -2.55 0.94 6.21
C ILE A 124 -2.96 0.35 7.57
N LEU A 125 -3.71 1.08 8.39
CA LEU A 125 -4.31 0.55 9.62
C LEU A 125 -5.28 -0.60 9.31
N MET A 126 -6.15 -0.44 8.31
CA MET A 126 -7.09 -1.48 7.91
C MET A 126 -6.37 -2.75 7.42
N ILE A 127 -5.30 -2.61 6.63
CA ILE A 127 -4.44 -3.73 6.24
C ILE A 127 -3.79 -4.38 7.46
N SER A 128 -3.28 -3.57 8.41
CA SER A 128 -2.59 -4.07 9.61
C SER A 128 -3.50 -4.90 10.50
N TYR A 129 -4.69 -4.41 10.81
CA TYR A 129 -5.67 -5.17 11.60
C TYR A 129 -6.28 -6.32 10.79
N GLY A 130 -6.52 -6.12 9.49
CA GLY A 130 -6.98 -7.17 8.60
C GLY A 130 -5.97 -8.32 8.45
N PHE A 131 -4.67 -8.04 8.54
CA PHE A 131 -3.65 -9.08 8.60
C PHE A 131 -3.81 -9.99 9.82
N GLU A 132 -4.13 -9.45 10.99
CA GLU A 132 -4.34 -10.24 12.21
C GLU A 132 -5.56 -11.17 12.09
N GLU A 133 -6.61 -10.75 11.39
CA GLU A 133 -7.85 -11.52 11.23
C GLU A 133 -7.84 -12.46 10.01
N PHE A 134 -7.32 -12.01 8.91
CA PHE A 134 -7.41 -12.71 7.61
C PHE A 134 -6.06 -13.25 7.12
N GLY A 135 -4.93 -12.80 7.70
CA GLY A 135 -3.59 -13.24 7.35
C GLY A 135 -2.94 -12.45 6.21
N LEU A 136 -1.72 -12.88 5.85
CA LEU A 136 -0.82 -12.18 4.94
C LEU A 136 -1.42 -11.97 3.53
N TRP A 137 -2.13 -12.96 3.00
CA TRP A 137 -2.66 -12.91 1.64
C TRP A 137 -3.78 -11.89 1.46
N PHE A 138 -4.54 -11.63 2.52
CA PHE A 138 -5.47 -10.50 2.55
C PHE A 138 -4.73 -9.17 2.41
N ALA A 139 -3.67 -8.98 3.22
CA ALA A 139 -2.87 -7.76 3.20
C ALA A 139 -2.21 -7.53 1.84
N ILE A 140 -1.60 -8.58 1.26
CA ILE A 140 -1.01 -8.55 -0.09
C ILE A 140 -2.06 -8.17 -1.13
N GLY A 141 -3.23 -8.81 -1.11
CA GLY A 141 -4.31 -8.52 -2.05
C GLY A 141 -4.78 -7.07 -1.99
N ALA A 142 -4.96 -6.54 -0.77
CA ALA A 142 -5.39 -5.17 -0.55
C ALA A 142 -4.34 -4.16 -1.04
N HIS A 143 -3.08 -4.34 -0.65
CA HIS A 143 -2.00 -3.42 -1.02
C HIS A 143 -1.74 -3.43 -2.53
N LEU A 144 -1.56 -4.61 -3.12
CA LEU A 144 -1.32 -4.78 -4.55
C LEU A 144 -2.40 -4.11 -5.40
N SER A 145 -3.67 -4.34 -5.07
CA SER A 145 -4.78 -3.80 -5.84
C SER A 145 -4.94 -2.29 -5.67
N TYR A 146 -4.68 -1.77 -4.47
CA TYR A 146 -4.64 -0.33 -4.20
C TYR A 146 -3.58 0.36 -5.07
N ASP A 147 -2.36 -0.12 -5.03
CA ASP A 147 -1.25 0.43 -5.81
C ASP A 147 -1.50 0.33 -7.31
N LEU A 148 -2.02 -0.81 -7.78
CA LEU A 148 -2.31 -1.02 -9.19
C LEU A 148 -3.30 0.02 -9.73
N VAL A 149 -4.39 0.27 -9.00
CA VAL A 149 -5.37 1.29 -9.37
C VAL A 149 -4.75 2.68 -9.40
N LEU A 150 -3.93 3.03 -8.40
CA LEU A 150 -3.26 4.32 -8.34
C LEU A 150 -2.26 4.50 -9.49
N PHE A 151 -1.37 3.54 -9.73
CA PHE A 151 -0.39 3.61 -10.82
C PHE A 151 -1.06 3.70 -12.19
N LEU A 152 -2.07 2.87 -12.45
CA LEU A 152 -2.83 2.93 -13.70
C LEU A 152 -3.55 4.29 -13.87
N SER A 153 -4.17 4.80 -12.82
CA SER A 153 -4.85 6.10 -12.86
C SER A 153 -3.89 7.24 -13.13
N MET A 154 -2.70 7.22 -12.52
CA MET A 154 -1.68 8.24 -12.71
C MET A 154 -1.02 8.12 -14.10
N SER A 155 -0.69 6.91 -14.58
CA SER A 155 -0.06 6.70 -15.88
C SER A 155 -0.98 7.04 -17.05
N THR A 156 -2.27 6.71 -16.98
CA THR A 156 -3.24 6.97 -18.07
C THR A 156 -3.65 8.43 -18.20
N LYS A 157 -3.65 9.20 -17.11
CA LYS A 157 -3.89 10.65 -17.15
C LYS A 157 -2.84 11.41 -17.98
N PHE A 158 -1.63 10.85 -18.07
CA PHE A 158 -0.48 11.51 -18.66
C PHE A 158 -0.17 11.08 -20.12
N ASN A 159 -0.80 9.99 -20.59
CA ASN A 159 -0.66 9.54 -21.97
C ASN A 159 -1.66 10.21 -22.95
N LYS A 160 -2.45 11.19 -22.48
CA LYS A 160 -3.44 11.92 -23.30
C LYS A 160 -2.99 13.33 -23.75
N ASP A 161 -1.79 13.75 -23.38
CA ASP A 161 -1.13 14.98 -23.83
C ASP A 161 0.07 14.59 -24.73
#